data_1c1ebb192b054c076fc1012839c9efc8
#
_entry.id   1c1ebb192b054c076fc1012839c9efc8
#
_cell.length_a   1.000
_cell.length_b   1.000
_cell.length_c   1.000
_cell.angle_alpha   90.00
_cell.angle_beta   90.00
_cell.angle_gamma   90.00
#
_symmetry.space_group_name_H-M   'P 1'
#
loop_
_entity.id
_entity.type
_entity.pdbx_description
1 polymer ?
#
loop_
_entity_poly.entity_id
_entity_poly.type
_entity_poly.pdbx_seq_one_letter_code
_entity_poly.pdbx_strand_id
1 'polypeptide(L)'
;MQYSAIVGINWGDEGKGRMVDLLTAEYDCVVRYQGGGNAGHTVVNDHGKFALHLIPSGIFRDGVVNILGNGVALDSENLWQEIETLRLAGVKITPDNLMISDRASLLMPWHRLQDELEELRLRDKKYGSTKQGIAPFYADKYQKKTLLAGELNYPDSLREHLKEILGWKNLTLTGVYGAEPVREEQIKAWIEEYGEKIRPFIRDTAKILRRLRDEGKSILFEAQLGALRDLDFGIVPYTTSSNALAAYAPVGSGLTDLRLDQVIGVVKAYSTCVGEGPFVCEMLGPEAAALREAGAEYGAKTGRPRRVGPVDLVATRYGVKIQGATAIALTKLDVLSYMEKIPVCTAYEIDGERTEEFPFPVLLDRANPVVEYVDGWHCDISGARIWADLPEAARNYVERIERAVGCPIRYVSVGPERDAIIRR
;
A
#
# COMPACT_ATOMS: atom_id res chain seq x y z
N MET A 1 20.62 -14.24 -6.31
CA MET A 1 20.18 -13.65 -5.04
C MET A 1 19.86 -12.19 -5.28
N GLN A 2 18.67 -11.75 -4.97
CA GLN A 2 18.22 -10.38 -5.19
C GLN A 2 17.25 -9.95 -4.06
N TYR A 3 17.44 -8.75 -3.54
CA TYR A 3 16.58 -8.16 -2.52
C TYR A 3 15.95 -6.90 -3.08
N SER A 4 14.65 -6.95 -3.39
CA SER A 4 13.95 -5.85 -4.03
C SER A 4 12.72 -5.42 -3.24
N ALA A 5 12.39 -4.13 -3.29
CA ALA A 5 11.15 -3.61 -2.76
C ALA A 5 10.26 -3.08 -3.88
N ILE A 6 8.95 -3.38 -3.82
CA ILE A 6 7.93 -2.76 -4.64
C ILE A 6 7.17 -1.77 -3.79
N VAL A 7 7.24 -0.49 -4.16
CA VAL A 7 6.70 0.64 -3.38
C VAL A 7 5.81 1.53 -4.23
N GLY A 8 4.88 2.25 -3.59
CA GLY A 8 4.10 3.29 -4.26
C GLY A 8 4.84 4.62 -4.24
N ILE A 9 4.82 5.32 -5.35
CA ILE A 9 5.50 6.60 -5.49
C ILE A 9 4.62 7.78 -5.09
N ASN A 10 3.31 7.71 -5.35
CA ASN A 10 2.40 8.82 -5.14
C ASN A 10 1.48 8.58 -3.91
N TRP A 11 0.17 8.63 -4.09
CA TRP A 11 -0.83 8.53 -3.01
C TRP A 11 -1.28 7.11 -2.67
N GLY A 12 -0.79 6.08 -3.35
CA GLY A 12 -1.26 4.70 -3.25
C GLY A 12 -2.16 4.31 -4.42
N ASP A 13 -2.58 3.05 -4.44
CA ASP A 13 -3.43 2.46 -5.50
C ASP A 13 -2.81 2.47 -6.91
N GLU A 14 -1.47 2.53 -6.99
CA GLU A 14 -0.74 2.56 -8.26
C GLU A 14 -0.69 1.20 -8.98
N GLY A 15 -1.12 0.10 -8.33
CA GLY A 15 -1.07 -1.25 -8.89
C GLY A 15 0.09 -2.10 -8.39
N LYS A 16 0.57 -1.86 -7.16
CA LYS A 16 1.67 -2.62 -6.53
C LYS A 16 1.42 -4.12 -6.48
N GLY A 17 0.22 -4.54 -6.05
CA GLY A 17 -0.11 -5.96 -5.93
C GLY A 17 0.06 -6.72 -7.24
N ARG A 18 -0.34 -6.11 -8.37
CA ARG A 18 -0.10 -6.69 -9.71
C ARG A 18 1.39 -6.82 -10.02
N MET A 19 2.18 -5.79 -9.69
CA MET A 19 3.64 -5.83 -9.91
C MET A 19 4.31 -6.89 -9.04
N VAL A 20 3.86 -7.05 -7.79
CA VAL A 20 4.33 -8.12 -6.91
C VAL A 20 3.98 -9.48 -7.48
N ASP A 21 2.72 -9.73 -7.84
CA ASP A 21 2.28 -11.01 -8.42
C ASP A 21 3.08 -11.36 -9.70
N LEU A 22 3.33 -10.38 -10.57
CA LEU A 22 4.14 -10.56 -11.77
C LEU A 22 5.58 -10.96 -11.43
N LEU A 23 6.24 -10.17 -10.59
CA LEU A 23 7.67 -10.32 -10.31
C LEU A 23 7.98 -11.45 -9.33
N THR A 24 7.01 -11.92 -8.56
CA THR A 24 7.18 -13.04 -7.63
C THR A 24 7.74 -14.29 -8.30
N ALA A 25 7.57 -14.47 -9.61
CA ALA A 25 8.18 -15.58 -10.35
C ALA A 25 9.72 -15.63 -10.26
N GLU A 26 10.36 -14.51 -9.91
CA GLU A 26 11.80 -14.34 -9.83
C GLU A 26 12.31 -14.39 -8.38
N TYR A 27 11.41 -14.64 -7.40
CA TYR A 27 11.71 -14.59 -5.98
C TYR A 27 11.25 -15.85 -5.24
N ASP A 28 11.99 -16.21 -4.18
CA ASP A 28 11.69 -17.33 -3.32
C ASP A 28 10.77 -16.95 -2.14
N CYS A 29 10.74 -15.66 -1.79
CA CYS A 29 9.99 -15.15 -0.65
C CYS A 29 9.40 -13.76 -0.93
N VAL A 30 8.16 -13.52 -0.47
CA VAL A 30 7.50 -12.20 -0.48
C VAL A 30 7.16 -11.79 0.94
N VAL A 31 7.53 -10.55 1.32
CA VAL A 31 7.35 -10.04 2.68
C VAL A 31 6.54 -8.74 2.67
N ARG A 32 5.38 -8.75 3.34
CA ARG A 32 4.68 -7.51 3.73
C ARG A 32 5.35 -6.98 4.98
N TYR A 33 5.86 -5.76 4.95
CA TYR A 33 6.69 -5.22 6.03
C TYR A 33 6.03 -4.10 6.83
N GLN A 34 4.86 -3.57 6.40
CA GLN A 34 4.15 -2.48 7.07
C GLN A 34 2.68 -2.41 6.62
N GLY A 35 1.91 -1.52 7.28
CA GLY A 35 0.50 -1.31 6.99
C GLY A 35 -0.39 -2.38 7.62
N GLY A 36 -1.61 -2.47 7.18
CA GLY A 36 -2.62 -3.40 7.69
C GLY A 36 -3.74 -3.61 6.69
N GLY A 37 -4.97 -3.87 7.17
CA GLY A 37 -6.15 -4.10 6.33
C GLY A 37 -6.74 -2.86 5.67
N ASN A 38 -6.08 -1.72 5.70
CA ASN A 38 -6.59 -0.42 5.23
C ASN A 38 -6.41 -0.16 3.73
N ALA A 39 -5.63 -0.97 3.02
CA ALA A 39 -5.52 -0.89 1.57
C ALA A 39 -5.81 -2.25 0.93
N GLY A 40 -6.19 -2.26 -0.34
CA GLY A 40 -6.45 -3.47 -1.11
C GLY A 40 -5.51 -3.58 -2.30
N HIS A 41 -4.80 -4.70 -2.41
CA HIS A 41 -3.97 -5.02 -3.57
C HIS A 41 -4.77 -5.88 -4.54
N THR A 42 -5.26 -5.29 -5.62
CA THR A 42 -5.98 -6.05 -6.64
C THR A 42 -5.00 -6.88 -7.46
N VAL A 43 -5.24 -8.18 -7.50
CA VAL A 43 -4.53 -9.17 -8.33
C VAL A 43 -5.55 -9.86 -9.21
N VAL A 44 -5.23 -9.99 -10.50
CA VAL A 44 -6.02 -10.74 -11.49
C VAL A 44 -5.14 -11.83 -12.06
N ASN A 45 -5.53 -13.08 -11.86
CA ASN A 45 -4.79 -14.25 -12.30
C ASN A 45 -5.72 -15.44 -12.61
N ASP A 46 -5.17 -16.62 -12.85
CA ASP A 46 -5.93 -17.83 -13.24
C ASP A 46 -6.91 -18.31 -12.14
N HIS A 47 -6.71 -17.92 -10.87
CA HIS A 47 -7.64 -18.20 -9.78
C HIS A 47 -8.82 -17.21 -9.73
N GLY A 48 -8.74 -16.08 -10.43
CA GLY A 48 -9.77 -15.04 -10.45
C GLY A 48 -9.25 -13.64 -10.16
N LYS A 49 -10.16 -12.78 -9.69
CA LYS A 49 -9.87 -11.40 -9.28
C LYS A 49 -10.01 -11.27 -7.76
N PHE A 50 -8.94 -10.87 -7.09
CA PHE A 50 -8.87 -10.74 -5.64
C PHE A 50 -8.40 -9.34 -5.23
N ALA A 51 -8.89 -8.87 -4.10
CA ALA A 51 -8.37 -7.68 -3.42
C ALA A 51 -7.73 -8.13 -2.10
N LEU A 52 -6.41 -8.31 -2.09
CA LEU A 52 -5.66 -8.71 -0.90
C LEU A 52 -5.44 -7.53 0.02
N HIS A 53 -5.69 -7.71 1.31
CA HIS A 53 -5.54 -6.67 2.33
C HIS A 53 -4.31 -6.90 3.21
N LEU A 54 -4.09 -8.12 3.69
CA LEU A 54 -2.99 -8.51 4.56
C LEU A 54 -2.04 -9.50 3.89
N ILE A 55 -2.58 -10.52 3.23
CA ILE A 55 -1.77 -11.58 2.62
C ILE A 55 -0.89 -11.00 1.50
N PRO A 56 0.41 -11.34 1.46
CA PRO A 56 1.28 -10.93 0.35
C PRO A 56 0.79 -11.44 -1.00
N SER A 57 0.95 -10.62 -2.04
CA SER A 57 0.49 -10.97 -3.40
C SER A 57 1.23 -12.17 -4.02
N GLY A 58 2.33 -12.62 -3.41
CA GLY A 58 3.04 -13.84 -3.80
C GLY A 58 2.32 -15.15 -3.46
N ILE A 59 1.22 -15.10 -2.69
CA ILE A 59 0.50 -16.31 -2.23
C ILE A 59 -0.06 -17.17 -3.36
N PHE A 60 -0.27 -16.60 -4.54
CA PHE A 60 -0.77 -17.30 -5.71
C PHE A 60 0.28 -18.16 -6.45
N ARG A 61 1.52 -18.17 -5.96
CA ARG A 61 2.60 -18.92 -6.59
C ARG A 61 3.09 -20.07 -5.71
N ASP A 62 3.10 -21.26 -6.30
CA ASP A 62 3.64 -22.43 -5.64
C ASP A 62 5.15 -22.27 -5.35
N GLY A 63 5.57 -22.79 -4.21
CA GLY A 63 6.98 -22.78 -3.79
C GLY A 63 7.48 -21.44 -3.22
N VAL A 64 6.67 -20.39 -3.22
CA VAL A 64 7.01 -19.09 -2.65
C VAL A 64 6.58 -18.98 -1.20
N VAL A 65 7.48 -18.57 -0.33
CA VAL A 65 7.19 -18.29 1.08
C VAL A 65 6.63 -16.87 1.21
N ASN A 66 5.50 -16.71 1.90
CA ASN A 66 4.85 -15.41 2.13
C ASN A 66 4.92 -15.06 3.61
N ILE A 67 5.38 -13.86 3.94
CA ILE A 67 5.61 -13.44 5.33
C ILE A 67 4.88 -12.14 5.62
N LEU A 68 4.15 -12.12 6.74
CA LEU A 68 3.70 -10.90 7.41
C LEU A 68 4.75 -10.52 8.45
N GLY A 69 5.51 -9.46 8.18
CA GLY A 69 6.61 -8.98 9.02
C GLY A 69 6.14 -8.28 10.31
N ASN A 70 7.08 -8.00 11.18
CA ASN A 70 6.83 -7.36 12.48
C ASN A 70 6.30 -5.92 12.39
N GLY A 71 6.45 -5.27 11.24
CA GLY A 71 5.90 -3.93 11.02
C GLY A 71 4.42 -3.90 10.66
N VAL A 72 3.79 -5.03 10.39
CA VAL A 72 2.38 -5.14 9.99
C VAL A 72 1.45 -4.96 11.20
N ALA A 73 0.35 -4.22 11.00
CA ALA A 73 -0.80 -4.18 11.90
C ALA A 73 -1.65 -5.43 11.65
N LEU A 74 -1.46 -6.44 12.50
CA LEU A 74 -2.01 -7.78 12.31
C LEU A 74 -3.44 -7.88 12.82
N ASP A 75 -4.40 -7.81 11.92
CA ASP A 75 -5.81 -8.04 12.20
C ASP A 75 -6.15 -9.52 11.98
N SER A 76 -6.31 -10.27 13.06
CA SER A 76 -6.54 -11.72 13.02
C SER A 76 -7.83 -12.11 12.34
N GLU A 77 -8.88 -11.32 12.53
CA GLU A 77 -10.20 -11.55 11.91
C GLU A 77 -10.13 -11.35 10.40
N ASN A 78 -9.65 -10.18 9.95
CA ASN A 78 -9.49 -9.90 8.53
C ASN A 78 -8.56 -10.91 7.85
N LEU A 79 -7.44 -11.25 8.49
CA LEU A 79 -6.50 -12.23 7.95
C LEU A 79 -7.15 -13.61 7.78
N TRP A 80 -7.90 -14.06 8.79
CA TRP A 80 -8.56 -15.37 8.70
C TRP A 80 -9.63 -15.39 7.59
N GLN A 81 -10.45 -14.36 7.50
CA GLN A 81 -11.45 -14.23 6.44
C GLN A 81 -10.81 -14.22 5.04
N GLU A 82 -9.67 -13.57 4.90
CA GLU A 82 -8.92 -13.54 3.65
C GLU A 82 -8.35 -14.94 3.31
N ILE A 83 -7.79 -15.66 4.30
CA ILE A 83 -7.32 -17.04 4.15
C ILE A 83 -8.46 -17.94 3.66
N GLU A 84 -9.63 -17.88 4.30
CA GLU A 84 -10.79 -18.70 3.92
C GLU A 84 -11.27 -18.39 2.51
N THR A 85 -11.37 -17.11 2.16
CA THR A 85 -11.78 -16.67 0.82
C THR A 85 -10.84 -17.23 -0.26
N LEU A 86 -9.55 -17.16 -0.04
CA LEU A 86 -8.56 -17.66 -0.98
C LEU A 86 -8.55 -19.20 -1.06
N ARG A 87 -8.72 -19.89 0.06
CA ARG A 87 -8.83 -21.36 0.08
C ARG A 87 -10.06 -21.86 -0.68
N LEU A 88 -11.20 -21.18 -0.54
CA LEU A 88 -12.41 -21.49 -1.30
C LEU A 88 -12.22 -21.28 -2.81
N ALA A 89 -11.34 -20.37 -3.22
CA ALA A 89 -10.96 -20.18 -4.61
C ALA A 89 -9.85 -21.13 -5.09
N GLY A 90 -9.48 -22.14 -4.28
CA GLY A 90 -8.49 -23.16 -4.65
C GLY A 90 -7.04 -22.77 -4.39
N VAL A 91 -6.77 -21.63 -3.73
CA VAL A 91 -5.39 -21.24 -3.38
C VAL A 91 -4.93 -22.04 -2.16
N LYS A 92 -3.79 -22.71 -2.28
CA LYS A 92 -3.21 -23.49 -1.19
C LYS A 92 -2.55 -22.55 -0.17
N ILE A 93 -3.10 -22.48 1.04
CA ILE A 93 -2.53 -21.69 2.14
C ILE A 93 -2.32 -22.59 3.36
N THR A 94 -1.07 -22.71 3.76
CA THR A 94 -0.62 -23.53 4.90
C THR A 94 0.42 -22.77 5.73
N PRO A 95 0.74 -23.22 6.95
CA PRO A 95 1.82 -22.65 7.75
C PRO A 95 3.23 -22.77 7.13
N ASP A 96 3.37 -23.50 6.02
CA ASP A 96 4.65 -23.63 5.31
C ASP A 96 4.85 -22.55 4.25
N ASN A 97 3.75 -22.01 3.68
CA ASN A 97 3.82 -20.99 2.62
C ASN A 97 3.26 -19.63 3.02
N LEU A 98 2.60 -19.52 4.19
CA LEU A 98 2.22 -18.24 4.82
C LEU A 98 2.72 -18.25 6.27
N MET A 99 3.49 -17.25 6.67
CA MET A 99 4.05 -17.13 8.02
C MET A 99 3.80 -15.73 8.58
N ILE A 100 3.55 -15.67 9.87
CA ILE A 100 3.30 -14.43 10.62
C ILE A 100 4.44 -14.24 11.61
N SER A 101 5.02 -13.05 11.63
CA SER A 101 6.03 -12.72 12.64
C SER A 101 5.44 -12.81 14.05
N ASP A 102 6.12 -13.53 14.93
CA ASP A 102 5.82 -13.55 16.36
C ASP A 102 5.92 -12.17 17.02
N ARG A 103 6.66 -11.23 16.38
CA ARG A 103 6.82 -9.83 16.80
C ARG A 103 5.84 -8.87 16.14
N ALA A 104 4.94 -9.33 15.26
CA ALA A 104 3.86 -8.50 14.76
C ALA A 104 2.89 -8.18 15.91
N SER A 105 2.44 -6.92 15.98
CA SER A 105 1.44 -6.53 16.98
C SER A 105 0.04 -6.81 16.48
N LEU A 106 -0.85 -7.25 17.40
CA LEU A 106 -2.24 -7.53 17.12
C LEU A 106 -3.05 -6.24 17.02
N LEU A 107 -3.75 -6.05 15.91
CA LEU A 107 -4.77 -5.02 15.77
C LEU A 107 -6.07 -5.55 16.37
N MET A 108 -6.45 -5.00 17.51
CA MET A 108 -7.60 -5.45 18.31
C MET A 108 -8.89 -4.73 17.92
N PRO A 109 -10.07 -5.28 18.20
CA PRO A 109 -11.37 -4.67 17.88
C PRO A 109 -11.53 -3.23 18.36
N TRP A 110 -10.97 -2.89 19.52
CA TRP A 110 -11.02 -1.52 20.07
C TRP A 110 -10.28 -0.48 19.22
N HIS A 111 -9.29 -0.88 18.39
CA HIS A 111 -8.62 0.05 17.49
C HIS A 111 -9.57 0.53 16.38
N ARG A 112 -10.38 -0.37 15.82
CA ARG A 112 -11.41 -0.01 14.84
C ARG A 112 -12.47 0.90 15.45
N LEU A 113 -12.94 0.56 16.66
CA LEU A 113 -13.89 1.39 17.41
C LEU A 113 -13.31 2.80 17.65
N GLN A 114 -12.07 2.91 18.10
CA GLN A 114 -11.43 4.20 18.36
C GLN A 114 -11.25 5.02 17.07
N ASP A 115 -10.88 4.40 15.96
CA ASP A 115 -10.73 5.05 14.65
C ASP A 115 -12.09 5.64 14.18
N GLU A 116 -13.17 4.89 14.36
CA GLU A 116 -14.51 5.37 14.05
C GLU A 116 -14.95 6.54 14.94
N LEU A 117 -14.72 6.44 16.25
CA LEU A 117 -15.03 7.48 17.22
C LEU A 117 -14.25 8.77 16.94
N GLU A 118 -12.97 8.65 16.54
CA GLU A 118 -12.14 9.81 16.17
C GLU A 118 -12.64 10.52 14.92
N GLU A 119 -12.99 9.79 13.86
CA GLU A 119 -13.59 10.37 12.66
C GLU A 119 -14.92 11.09 12.98
N LEU A 120 -15.74 10.53 13.88
CA LEU A 120 -16.96 11.18 14.35
C LEU A 120 -16.67 12.46 15.15
N ARG A 121 -15.65 12.42 16.03
CA ARG A 121 -15.24 13.58 16.85
C ARG A 121 -14.71 14.73 15.99
N LEU A 122 -13.99 14.42 14.91
CA LEU A 122 -13.39 15.42 14.02
C LEU A 122 -14.41 16.13 13.12
N ARG A 123 -15.61 15.57 12.91
CA ARG A 123 -16.68 16.17 12.10
C ARG A 123 -16.18 16.60 10.71
N ASP A 124 -16.24 17.90 10.42
CA ASP A 124 -15.82 18.47 9.12
C ASP A 124 -14.30 18.46 8.91
N LYS A 125 -13.51 18.22 9.97
CA LYS A 125 -12.04 18.10 9.94
C LYS A 125 -11.54 16.66 9.88
N LYS A 126 -12.41 15.71 9.51
CA LYS A 126 -12.07 14.29 9.37
C LYS A 126 -10.95 14.08 8.36
N TYR A 127 -10.14 13.06 8.62
CA TYR A 127 -9.03 12.68 7.73
C TYR A 127 -9.48 11.78 6.57
N GLY A 128 -10.71 11.27 6.60
CA GLY A 128 -11.21 10.30 5.64
C GLY A 128 -10.64 8.90 5.89
N SER A 129 -10.51 8.52 7.18
CA SER A 129 -10.03 7.20 7.58
C SER A 129 -10.83 6.06 6.96
N THR A 130 -10.16 4.94 6.71
CA THR A 130 -10.78 3.69 6.28
C THR A 130 -11.51 2.97 7.41
N LYS A 131 -11.43 3.48 8.64
CA LYS A 131 -11.99 2.89 9.87
C LYS A 131 -11.47 1.47 10.15
N GLN A 132 -10.24 1.20 9.73
CA GLN A 132 -9.58 -0.08 9.96
C GLN A 132 -8.68 -0.07 11.22
N GLY A 133 -8.73 1.00 12.02
CA GLY A 133 -8.03 1.08 13.29
C GLY A 133 -6.52 1.33 13.19
N ILE A 134 -6.02 1.77 12.04
CA ILE A 134 -4.58 1.87 11.77
C ILE A 134 -3.92 2.95 12.63
N ALA A 135 -4.47 4.15 12.72
CA ALA A 135 -3.90 5.24 13.51
C ALA A 135 -3.88 4.91 15.01
N PRO A 136 -5.00 4.49 15.62
CA PRO A 136 -5.00 4.07 17.02
C PRO A 136 -4.04 2.89 17.32
N PHE A 137 -3.94 1.93 16.38
CA PHE A 137 -3.04 0.79 16.53
C PHE A 137 -1.56 1.23 16.59
N TYR A 138 -1.09 2.03 15.64
CA TYR A 138 0.31 2.47 15.65
C TYR A 138 0.59 3.41 16.81
N ALA A 139 -0.37 4.26 17.23
CA ALA A 139 -0.24 5.06 18.45
C ALA A 139 0.00 4.15 19.67
N ASP A 140 -0.81 3.12 19.85
CA ASP A 140 -0.66 2.16 20.93
C ASP A 140 0.66 1.37 20.85
N LYS A 141 1.09 1.00 19.63
CA LYS A 141 2.38 0.32 19.42
C LYS A 141 3.55 1.17 19.94
N TYR A 142 3.60 2.45 19.61
CA TYR A 142 4.64 3.36 20.09
C TYR A 142 4.51 3.69 21.57
N GLN A 143 3.31 3.63 22.13
CA GLN A 143 3.08 3.71 23.59
C GLN A 143 3.35 2.40 24.32
N LYS A 144 3.72 1.32 23.62
CA LYS A 144 3.96 -0.03 24.18
C LYS A 144 2.69 -0.64 24.80
N LYS A 145 1.55 -0.41 24.18
CA LYS A 145 0.21 -0.85 24.63
C LYS A 145 -0.43 -1.80 23.62
N THR A 146 0.36 -2.72 23.04
CA THR A 146 -0.09 -3.73 22.10
C THR A 146 0.32 -5.14 22.51
N LEU A 147 -0.50 -6.12 22.19
CA LEU A 147 -0.17 -7.54 22.28
C LEU A 147 0.64 -7.95 21.05
N LEU A 148 1.66 -8.78 21.23
CA LEU A 148 2.39 -9.40 20.14
C LEU A 148 1.71 -10.70 19.71
N ALA A 149 1.79 -11.03 18.43
CA ALA A 149 1.25 -12.29 17.90
C ALA A 149 1.84 -13.52 18.61
N GLY A 150 3.15 -13.48 18.94
CA GLY A 150 3.82 -14.54 19.67
C GLY A 150 3.22 -14.84 21.04
N GLU A 151 2.56 -13.87 21.69
CA GLU A 151 1.91 -14.07 22.99
C GLU A 151 0.73 -15.04 22.91
N LEU A 152 0.14 -15.26 21.74
CA LEU A 152 -0.88 -16.30 21.54
C LEU A 152 -0.39 -17.72 21.90
N ASN A 153 0.93 -17.93 21.94
CA ASN A 153 1.53 -19.20 22.38
C ASN A 153 1.72 -19.29 23.92
N TYR A 154 1.42 -18.19 24.67
CA TYR A 154 1.64 -18.09 26.10
C TYR A 154 0.37 -17.56 26.80
N PRO A 155 -0.69 -18.37 26.94
CA PRO A 155 -2.03 -17.91 27.35
C PRO A 155 -2.10 -17.23 28.71
N ASP A 156 -1.25 -17.60 29.66
CA ASP A 156 -1.25 -16.97 30.99
C ASP A 156 -0.66 -15.55 30.92
N SER A 157 0.49 -15.38 30.26
CA SER A 157 1.11 -14.06 30.03
C SER A 157 0.20 -13.17 29.18
N LEU A 158 -0.42 -13.73 28.14
CA LEU A 158 -1.38 -13.03 27.31
C LEU A 158 -2.54 -12.47 28.12
N ARG A 159 -3.08 -13.25 29.05
CA ARG A 159 -4.22 -12.84 29.90
C ARG A 159 -3.87 -11.68 30.82
N GLU A 160 -2.71 -11.73 31.46
CA GLU A 160 -2.23 -10.66 32.35
C GLU A 160 -2.00 -9.36 31.55
N HIS A 161 -1.28 -9.45 30.43
CA HIS A 161 -0.97 -8.31 29.57
C HIS A 161 -2.24 -7.71 28.94
N LEU A 162 -3.18 -8.55 28.47
CA LEU A 162 -4.47 -8.10 27.96
C LEU A 162 -5.23 -7.25 28.98
N LYS A 163 -5.26 -7.68 30.25
CA LYS A 163 -5.97 -6.94 31.31
C LYS A 163 -5.39 -5.55 31.53
N GLU A 164 -4.07 -5.41 31.52
CA GLU A 164 -3.39 -4.12 31.67
C GLU A 164 -3.69 -3.19 30.46
N ILE A 165 -3.56 -3.72 29.25
CA ILE A 165 -3.79 -2.94 28.01
C ILE A 165 -5.26 -2.53 27.92
N LEU A 166 -6.19 -3.44 28.21
CA LEU A 166 -7.62 -3.14 28.14
C LEU A 166 -8.03 -2.09 29.19
N GLY A 167 -7.48 -2.15 30.39
CA GLY A 167 -7.67 -1.12 31.42
C GLY A 167 -7.26 0.27 30.91
N TRP A 168 -6.08 0.38 30.33
CA TRP A 168 -5.60 1.61 29.70
C TRP A 168 -6.49 2.07 28.53
N LYS A 169 -6.88 1.15 27.64
CA LYS A 169 -7.71 1.46 26.48
C LYS A 169 -9.09 1.97 26.89
N ASN A 170 -9.69 1.38 27.89
CA ASN A 170 -10.99 1.81 28.39
C ASN A 170 -10.96 3.23 29.00
N LEU A 171 -9.84 3.65 29.61
CA LEU A 171 -9.66 5.05 30.03
C LEU A 171 -9.73 6.01 28.83
N THR A 172 -9.15 5.62 27.71
CA THR A 172 -9.22 6.43 26.47
C THR A 172 -10.65 6.43 25.90
N LEU A 173 -11.27 5.27 25.77
CA LEU A 173 -12.61 5.15 25.18
C LEU A 173 -13.68 5.91 26.00
N THR A 174 -13.65 5.75 27.32
CA THR A 174 -14.62 6.42 28.21
C THR A 174 -14.29 7.89 28.42
N GLY A 175 -13.02 8.23 28.70
CA GLY A 175 -12.64 9.60 29.07
C GLY A 175 -12.55 10.57 27.90
N VAL A 176 -12.09 10.12 26.71
CA VAL A 176 -11.93 10.98 25.53
C VAL A 176 -13.20 10.98 24.67
N TYR A 177 -13.79 9.81 24.46
CA TYR A 177 -14.89 9.65 23.50
C TYR A 177 -16.26 9.50 24.16
N GLY A 178 -16.34 9.32 25.48
CA GLY A 178 -17.60 9.05 26.19
C GLY A 178 -18.25 7.73 25.74
N ALA A 179 -17.48 6.81 25.21
CA ALA A 179 -17.96 5.51 24.73
C ALA A 179 -18.05 4.51 25.89
N GLU A 180 -18.87 3.47 25.71
CA GLU A 180 -18.92 2.36 26.65
C GLU A 180 -17.59 1.60 26.70
N PRO A 181 -17.17 1.13 27.87
CA PRO A 181 -15.95 0.35 27.98
C PRO A 181 -16.08 -1.01 27.28
N VAL A 182 -15.03 -1.43 26.62
CA VAL A 182 -14.92 -2.76 26.03
C VAL A 182 -14.76 -3.79 27.16
N ARG A 183 -15.54 -4.85 27.14
CA ARG A 183 -15.49 -5.91 28.15
C ARG A 183 -14.42 -6.93 27.83
N GLU A 184 -13.74 -7.42 28.86
CA GLU A 184 -12.66 -8.41 28.74
C GLU A 184 -13.15 -9.70 28.06
N GLU A 185 -14.37 -10.15 28.38
CA GLU A 185 -14.97 -11.36 27.80
C GLU A 185 -15.16 -11.27 26.30
N GLN A 186 -15.49 -10.07 25.78
CA GLN A 186 -15.62 -9.87 24.33
C GLN A 186 -14.29 -10.05 23.62
N ILE A 187 -13.21 -9.56 24.22
CA ILE A 187 -11.88 -9.68 23.64
C ILE A 187 -11.35 -11.11 23.75
N LYS A 188 -11.61 -11.79 24.88
CA LYS A 188 -11.24 -13.20 25.01
C LYS A 188 -11.94 -14.06 23.95
N ALA A 189 -13.25 -13.89 23.78
CA ALA A 189 -14.00 -14.59 22.74
C ALA A 189 -13.45 -14.32 21.33
N TRP A 190 -13.07 -13.06 21.03
CA TRP A 190 -12.46 -12.72 19.76
C TRP A 190 -11.08 -13.39 19.55
N ILE A 191 -10.24 -13.44 20.62
CA ILE A 191 -8.95 -14.13 20.57
C ILE A 191 -9.16 -15.64 20.39
N GLU A 192 -10.10 -16.24 21.08
CA GLU A 192 -10.45 -17.67 20.92
C GLU A 192 -10.96 -17.98 19.51
N GLU A 193 -11.77 -17.07 18.93
CA GLU A 193 -12.31 -17.27 17.59
C GLU A 193 -11.28 -17.08 16.48
N TYR A 194 -10.49 -16.01 16.52
CA TYR A 194 -9.60 -15.63 15.42
C TYR A 194 -8.11 -15.80 15.74
N GLY A 195 -7.70 -15.54 16.99
CA GLY A 195 -6.32 -15.71 17.43
C GLY A 195 -5.84 -17.14 17.34
N GLU A 196 -6.67 -18.10 17.78
CA GLU A 196 -6.36 -19.53 17.73
C GLU A 196 -6.24 -20.04 16.26
N LYS A 197 -7.03 -19.50 15.36
CA LYS A 197 -6.99 -19.88 13.93
C LYS A 197 -5.70 -19.43 13.23
N ILE A 198 -5.14 -18.28 13.61
CA ILE A 198 -3.89 -17.79 13.02
C ILE A 198 -2.64 -18.28 13.76
N ARG A 199 -2.78 -18.79 15.00
CA ARG A 199 -1.66 -19.27 15.83
C ARG A 199 -0.75 -20.27 15.12
N PRO A 200 -1.25 -21.24 14.33
CA PRO A 200 -0.40 -22.18 13.59
C PRO A 200 0.55 -21.53 12.57
N PHE A 201 0.29 -20.30 12.14
CA PHE A 201 1.11 -19.57 11.17
C PHE A 201 2.22 -18.73 11.84
N ILE A 202 2.19 -18.54 13.17
CA ILE A 202 3.12 -17.68 13.91
C ILE A 202 4.49 -18.35 14.03
N ARG A 203 5.54 -17.63 13.63
CA ARG A 203 6.93 -18.08 13.59
C ARG A 203 7.90 -16.95 13.97
N ASP A 204 9.12 -17.29 14.37
CA ASP A 204 10.26 -16.37 14.34
C ASP A 204 10.66 -16.13 12.88
N THR A 205 9.96 -15.19 12.23
CA THR A 205 10.18 -14.89 10.81
C THR A 205 11.52 -14.22 10.56
N ALA A 206 12.07 -13.49 11.53
CA ALA A 206 13.39 -12.88 11.40
C ALA A 206 14.50 -13.95 11.28
N LYS A 207 14.38 -15.05 12.05
CA LYS A 207 15.30 -16.19 11.92
C LYS A 207 15.13 -16.91 10.58
N ILE A 208 13.87 -17.06 10.11
CA ILE A 208 13.58 -17.69 8.82
C ILE A 208 14.15 -16.85 7.68
N LEU A 209 13.95 -15.53 7.68
CA LEU A 209 14.48 -14.64 6.66
C LEU A 209 16.01 -14.63 6.63
N ARG A 210 16.69 -14.64 7.79
CA ARG A 210 18.15 -14.78 7.84
C ARG A 210 18.60 -16.09 7.20
N ARG A 211 17.93 -17.21 7.52
CA ARG A 211 18.23 -18.50 6.90
C ARG A 211 18.06 -18.47 5.39
N LEU A 212 16.92 -17.93 4.88
CA LEU A 212 16.68 -17.82 3.44
C LEU A 212 17.78 -16.97 2.75
N ARG A 213 18.18 -15.86 3.37
CA ARG A 213 19.29 -15.05 2.88
C ARG A 213 20.59 -15.84 2.81
N ASP A 214 20.94 -16.57 3.88
CA ASP A 214 22.18 -17.33 3.99
C ASP A 214 22.20 -18.53 3.01
N GLU A 215 21.01 -19.04 2.64
CA GLU A 215 20.81 -20.03 1.57
C GLU A 215 20.83 -19.41 0.15
N GLY A 216 21.06 -18.11 0.03
CA GLY A 216 21.14 -17.41 -1.27
C GLY A 216 19.79 -17.18 -1.94
N LYS A 217 18.67 -17.18 -1.19
CA LYS A 217 17.33 -16.97 -1.68
C LYS A 217 17.04 -15.50 -1.97
N SER A 218 16.23 -15.25 -3.00
CA SER A 218 15.78 -13.91 -3.38
C SER A 218 14.51 -13.51 -2.62
N ILE A 219 14.47 -12.27 -2.10
CA ILE A 219 13.37 -11.77 -1.27
C ILE A 219 12.78 -10.51 -1.88
N LEU A 220 11.46 -10.48 -2.05
CA LEU A 220 10.68 -9.35 -2.51
C LEU A 220 9.91 -8.73 -1.35
N PHE A 221 10.09 -7.43 -1.13
CA PHE A 221 9.35 -6.67 -0.11
C PHE A 221 8.19 -5.94 -0.75
N GLU A 222 7.00 -6.18 -0.25
CA GLU A 222 5.75 -5.59 -0.72
C GLU A 222 5.30 -4.48 0.23
N ALA A 223 5.35 -3.22 -0.26
CA ALA A 223 4.83 -2.07 0.46
C ALA A 223 3.32 -1.91 0.30
N GLN A 224 2.73 -1.15 1.18
CA GLN A 224 1.36 -0.69 1.12
C GLN A 224 1.31 0.84 1.02
N LEU A 225 0.27 1.37 0.37
CA LEU A 225 0.10 2.81 0.11
C LEU A 225 1.22 3.40 -0.79
N GLY A 226 1.48 4.69 -0.67
CA GLY A 226 2.48 5.41 -1.47
C GLY A 226 3.27 6.40 -0.63
N ALA A 227 4.34 6.94 -1.18
CA ALA A 227 5.27 7.84 -0.50
C ALA A 227 4.59 9.07 0.10
N LEU A 228 3.61 9.65 -0.60
CA LEU A 228 2.87 10.84 -0.13
C LEU A 228 1.90 10.54 1.02
N ARG A 229 1.73 9.28 1.37
CA ARG A 229 0.97 8.80 2.54
C ARG A 229 1.87 8.27 3.66
N ASP A 230 3.19 8.37 3.51
CA ASP A 230 4.13 8.01 4.58
C ASP A 230 3.96 8.87 5.83
N LEU A 231 4.20 8.27 7.00
CA LEU A 231 4.02 8.95 8.28
C LEU A 231 4.93 10.18 8.44
N ASP A 232 6.19 10.07 8.01
CA ASP A 232 7.22 11.09 8.24
C ASP A 232 7.39 12.04 7.05
N PHE A 233 7.26 11.53 5.82
CA PHE A 233 7.53 12.26 4.58
C PHE A 233 6.29 12.56 3.74
N GLY A 234 5.13 12.09 4.15
CA GLY A 234 3.88 12.33 3.44
C GLY A 234 3.23 13.67 3.74
N ILE A 235 2.02 13.85 3.24
CA ILE A 235 1.21 15.06 3.38
C ILE A 235 0.46 15.02 4.71
N VAL A 236 1.14 15.34 5.81
CA VAL A 236 0.55 15.36 7.16
C VAL A 236 -0.55 16.45 7.25
N PRO A 237 -1.74 16.19 7.86
CA PRO A 237 -2.13 14.98 8.60
C PRO A 237 -2.79 13.88 7.74
N TYR A 238 -2.84 14.03 6.44
CA TYR A 238 -3.49 13.11 5.51
C TYR A 238 -2.58 11.94 5.11
N THR A 239 -1.94 11.33 6.10
CA THR A 239 -1.02 10.19 5.96
C THR A 239 -1.64 8.91 6.51
N THR A 240 -1.03 7.76 6.21
CA THR A 240 -1.18 6.57 7.05
C THR A 240 -0.26 6.70 8.27
N SER A 241 -0.54 5.94 9.33
CA SER A 241 0.29 5.95 10.54
C SER A 241 1.42 4.91 10.49
N SER A 242 1.80 4.48 9.28
CA SER A 242 2.91 3.54 9.06
C SER A 242 3.95 4.11 8.10
N ASN A 243 5.17 3.57 8.18
CA ASN A 243 6.26 3.96 7.28
C ASN A 243 6.14 3.22 5.95
N ALA A 244 5.70 3.94 4.91
CA ALA A 244 5.45 3.40 3.57
C ALA A 244 6.69 3.36 2.68
N LEU A 245 7.84 3.83 3.18
CA LEU A 245 9.09 3.90 2.43
C LEU A 245 9.82 2.56 2.35
N ALA A 246 10.54 2.32 1.26
CA ALA A 246 11.40 1.15 1.07
C ALA A 246 12.44 1.01 2.18
N ALA A 247 12.94 2.13 2.70
CA ALA A 247 13.92 2.17 3.79
C ALA A 247 13.43 1.47 5.07
N TYR A 248 12.13 1.32 5.27
CA TYR A 248 11.57 0.61 6.42
C TYR A 248 11.47 -0.92 6.20
N ALA A 249 11.62 -1.41 4.98
CA ALA A 249 11.48 -2.84 4.68
C ALA A 249 12.40 -3.74 5.51
N PRO A 250 13.69 -3.42 5.71
CA PRO A 250 14.57 -4.21 6.59
C PRO A 250 14.09 -4.24 8.05
N VAL A 251 13.64 -3.11 8.58
CA VAL A 251 13.15 -3.00 9.97
C VAL A 251 11.80 -3.72 10.12
N GLY A 252 10.86 -3.45 9.22
CA GLY A 252 9.50 -4.00 9.29
C GLY A 252 9.42 -5.50 8.99
N SER A 253 10.45 -6.07 8.36
CA SER A 253 10.58 -7.52 8.14
C SER A 253 11.35 -8.25 9.25
N GLY A 254 12.17 -7.52 10.04
CA GLY A 254 13.08 -8.07 11.02
C GLY A 254 14.44 -8.51 10.46
N LEU A 255 14.76 -8.15 9.21
CA LEU A 255 16.06 -8.39 8.56
C LEU A 255 16.87 -7.09 8.52
N THR A 256 17.17 -6.54 9.69
CA THR A 256 17.63 -5.17 9.90
C THR A 256 19.01 -4.83 9.30
N ASP A 257 19.81 -5.82 9.00
CA ASP A 257 21.14 -5.69 8.37
C ASP A 257 21.10 -5.83 6.83
N LEU A 258 19.92 -5.95 6.24
CA LEU A 258 19.74 -6.08 4.80
C LEU A 258 19.88 -4.72 4.10
N ARG A 259 20.50 -4.75 2.92
CA ARG A 259 20.47 -3.67 1.94
C ARG A 259 19.66 -4.12 0.73
N LEU A 260 18.77 -3.27 0.27
CA LEU A 260 18.01 -3.53 -0.95
C LEU A 260 18.90 -3.31 -2.18
N ASP A 261 18.90 -4.26 -3.10
CA ASP A 261 19.59 -4.16 -4.40
C ASP A 261 18.79 -3.30 -5.37
N GLN A 262 17.45 -3.33 -5.25
CA GLN A 262 16.54 -2.62 -6.13
C GLN A 262 15.30 -2.12 -5.39
N VAL A 263 14.88 -0.90 -5.72
CA VAL A 263 13.60 -0.33 -5.30
C VAL A 263 12.79 0.01 -6.54
N ILE A 264 11.71 -0.74 -6.78
CA ILE A 264 10.82 -0.54 -7.92
C ILE A 264 9.65 0.33 -7.46
N GLY A 265 9.65 1.57 -7.92
CA GLY A 265 8.56 2.51 -7.68
C GLY A 265 7.41 2.31 -8.65
N VAL A 266 6.20 2.10 -8.16
CA VAL A 266 5.01 1.99 -9.02
C VAL A 266 4.36 3.36 -9.15
N VAL A 267 4.12 3.79 -10.40
CA VAL A 267 3.51 5.07 -10.78
C VAL A 267 2.40 4.78 -11.79
N LYS A 268 1.26 5.45 -11.70
CA LYS A 268 0.26 5.45 -12.77
C LYS A 268 0.62 6.45 -13.86
N ALA A 269 0.20 6.21 -15.06
CA ALA A 269 0.29 7.16 -16.18
C ALA A 269 -0.53 8.46 -15.94
N TYR A 270 -1.31 8.51 -14.90
CA TYR A 270 -2.05 9.68 -14.39
C TYR A 270 -2.10 9.60 -12.87
N SER A 271 -2.55 10.65 -12.18
CA SER A 271 -2.59 10.66 -10.72
C SER A 271 -3.95 10.31 -10.17
N THR A 272 -3.97 9.59 -9.03
CA THR A 272 -5.20 9.34 -8.26
C THR A 272 -4.93 9.54 -6.78
N CYS A 273 -5.95 10.02 -6.06
CA CYS A 273 -5.89 10.20 -4.62
C CYS A 273 -7.17 9.66 -3.97
N VAL A 274 -7.02 8.92 -2.87
CA VAL A 274 -8.13 8.48 -2.03
C VAL A 274 -8.03 9.21 -0.69
N GLY A 275 -9.19 9.58 -0.13
CA GLY A 275 -9.26 10.33 1.12
C GLY A 275 -9.12 11.83 0.94
N GLU A 276 -9.02 12.52 2.07
CA GLU A 276 -8.96 13.97 2.14
C GLU A 276 -7.53 14.50 1.93
N GLY A 277 -7.39 15.80 1.96
CA GLY A 277 -6.12 16.52 1.84
C GLY A 277 -5.83 17.06 0.46
N PRO A 278 -4.77 17.86 0.32
CA PRO A 278 -4.43 18.52 -0.92
C PRO A 278 -4.04 17.51 -2.01
N PHE A 279 -4.58 17.77 -3.19
CA PHE A 279 -4.26 17.07 -4.43
C PHE A 279 -4.18 18.13 -5.53
N VAL A 280 -3.03 18.79 -5.66
CA VAL A 280 -2.81 20.02 -6.42
C VAL A 280 -3.31 19.94 -7.85
N CYS A 281 -3.07 18.80 -8.52
CA CYS A 281 -3.46 18.60 -9.91
C CYS A 281 -4.84 17.94 -10.09
N GLU A 282 -5.73 18.01 -9.09
CA GLU A 282 -7.07 17.41 -9.19
C GLU A 282 -7.88 17.97 -10.35
N MET A 283 -8.39 17.08 -11.18
CA MET A 283 -9.35 17.40 -12.25
C MET A 283 -10.78 17.34 -11.71
N LEU A 284 -11.61 18.23 -12.22
CA LEU A 284 -13.02 18.30 -11.89
C LEU A 284 -13.89 18.25 -13.17
N GLY A 285 -15.18 18.01 -12.98
CA GLY A 285 -16.14 18.04 -14.10
C GLY A 285 -16.07 16.84 -15.06
N PRO A 286 -16.48 17.03 -16.33
CA PRO A 286 -16.62 15.92 -17.30
C PRO A 286 -15.31 15.19 -17.63
N GLU A 287 -14.19 15.89 -17.69
CA GLU A 287 -12.88 15.29 -18.01
C GLU A 287 -12.44 14.35 -16.88
N ALA A 288 -12.64 14.76 -15.60
CA ALA A 288 -12.37 13.91 -14.47
C ALA A 288 -13.28 12.66 -14.46
N ALA A 289 -14.56 12.82 -14.82
CA ALA A 289 -15.50 11.72 -14.92
C ALA A 289 -15.04 10.73 -16.02
N ALA A 290 -14.66 11.22 -17.19
CA ALA A 290 -14.18 10.39 -18.30
C ALA A 290 -12.91 9.59 -17.90
N LEU A 291 -11.94 10.25 -17.26
CA LEU A 291 -10.72 9.57 -16.78
C LEU A 291 -11.02 8.52 -15.71
N ARG A 292 -11.94 8.82 -14.80
CA ARG A 292 -12.38 7.88 -13.74
C ARG A 292 -13.05 6.65 -14.31
N GLU A 293 -13.95 6.81 -15.31
CA GLU A 293 -14.61 5.69 -15.99
C GLU A 293 -13.59 4.86 -16.78
N ALA A 294 -12.76 5.50 -17.61
CA ALA A 294 -11.74 4.81 -18.40
C ALA A 294 -10.77 4.01 -17.52
N GLY A 295 -10.38 4.57 -16.37
CA GLY A 295 -9.47 3.94 -15.43
C GLY A 295 -10.16 2.99 -14.43
N ALA A 296 -11.49 2.90 -14.41
CA ALA A 296 -12.27 2.21 -13.36
C ALA A 296 -11.80 2.64 -11.95
N GLU A 297 -11.66 3.95 -11.73
CA GLU A 297 -11.09 4.52 -10.50
C GLU A 297 -12.14 4.65 -9.40
N TYR A 298 -12.49 3.49 -8.85
CA TYR A 298 -13.41 3.33 -7.72
C TYR A 298 -12.77 2.48 -6.63
N GLY A 299 -13.12 2.77 -5.37
CA GLY A 299 -12.63 2.01 -4.23
C GLY A 299 -13.11 0.56 -4.26
N ALA A 300 -12.20 -0.41 -4.20
CA ALA A 300 -12.52 -1.84 -4.32
C ALA A 300 -13.55 -2.31 -3.26
N LYS A 301 -13.52 -1.76 -2.03
CA LYS A 301 -14.40 -2.13 -0.92
C LYS A 301 -15.66 -1.25 -0.83
N THR A 302 -15.52 0.04 -1.14
CA THR A 302 -16.58 1.03 -0.87
C THR A 302 -17.29 1.51 -2.12
N GLY A 303 -16.76 1.23 -3.32
CA GLY A 303 -17.25 1.81 -4.58
C GLY A 303 -17.08 3.34 -4.67
N ARG A 304 -16.44 3.99 -3.67
CA ARG A 304 -16.26 5.46 -3.65
C ARG A 304 -15.41 5.90 -4.84
N PRO A 305 -15.83 6.92 -5.62
CA PRO A 305 -15.04 7.44 -6.71
C PRO A 305 -13.73 8.03 -6.19
N ARG A 306 -12.61 7.70 -6.85
CA ARG A 306 -11.32 8.30 -6.56
C ARG A 306 -11.21 9.67 -7.19
N ARG A 307 -10.48 10.56 -6.55
CA ARG A 307 -10.03 11.82 -7.11
C ARG A 307 -8.98 11.50 -8.18
N VAL A 308 -9.05 12.16 -9.33
CA VAL A 308 -8.18 11.90 -10.49
C VAL A 308 -7.57 13.19 -11.01
N GLY A 309 -6.43 13.10 -11.65
CA GLY A 309 -5.74 14.25 -12.26
C GLY A 309 -4.66 13.79 -13.25
N PRO A 310 -4.00 14.71 -13.97
CA PRO A 310 -2.85 14.40 -14.81
C PRO A 310 -1.75 13.73 -14.02
N VAL A 311 -0.79 13.11 -14.70
CA VAL A 311 0.45 12.72 -14.03
C VAL A 311 1.09 13.97 -13.41
N ASP A 312 1.38 13.88 -12.12
CA ASP A 312 2.00 14.96 -11.35
C ASP A 312 3.50 14.71 -11.25
N LEU A 313 4.28 15.41 -12.07
CA LEU A 313 5.73 15.22 -12.12
C LEU A 313 6.43 15.77 -10.88
N VAL A 314 5.88 16.80 -10.23
CA VAL A 314 6.43 17.37 -8.99
C VAL A 314 6.31 16.35 -7.86
N ALA A 315 5.10 15.85 -7.64
CA ALA A 315 4.82 14.83 -6.63
C ALA A 315 5.55 13.51 -6.92
N THR A 316 5.62 13.10 -8.21
CA THR A 316 6.29 11.86 -8.61
C THR A 316 7.80 11.93 -8.41
N ARG A 317 8.44 13.06 -8.77
CA ARG A 317 9.88 13.28 -8.54
C ARG A 317 10.21 13.22 -7.05
N TYR A 318 9.40 13.87 -6.21
CA TYR A 318 9.55 13.80 -4.77
C TYR A 318 9.41 12.36 -4.25
N GLY A 319 8.36 11.65 -4.64
CA GLY A 319 8.14 10.28 -4.23
C GLY A 319 9.27 9.34 -4.66
N VAL A 320 9.78 9.47 -5.88
CA VAL A 320 10.97 8.73 -6.38
C VAL A 320 12.18 8.96 -5.48
N LYS A 321 12.44 10.22 -5.11
CA LYS A 321 13.58 10.62 -4.28
C LYS A 321 13.49 10.04 -2.87
N ILE A 322 12.34 10.20 -2.19
CA ILE A 322 12.21 9.73 -0.80
C ILE A 322 12.10 8.20 -0.69
N GLN A 323 11.59 7.52 -1.73
CA GLN A 323 11.63 6.06 -1.80
C GLN A 323 13.01 5.50 -2.13
N GLY A 324 13.92 6.32 -2.65
CA GLY A 324 15.19 5.83 -3.19
C GLY A 324 14.97 4.89 -4.37
N ALA A 325 13.95 5.16 -5.21
CA ALA A 325 13.59 4.27 -6.32
C ALA A 325 14.71 4.19 -7.36
N THR A 326 15.08 2.99 -7.75
CA THR A 326 16.13 2.69 -8.74
C THR A 326 15.54 2.35 -10.12
N ALA A 327 14.25 2.02 -10.15
CA ALA A 327 13.47 1.76 -11.35
C ALA A 327 12.00 2.09 -11.12
N ILE A 328 11.26 2.35 -12.19
CA ILE A 328 9.82 2.61 -12.18
C ILE A 328 9.08 1.52 -12.96
N ALA A 329 7.92 1.13 -12.42
CA ALA A 329 6.86 0.44 -13.12
C ALA A 329 5.72 1.45 -13.38
N LEU A 330 5.55 1.86 -14.64
CA LEU A 330 4.48 2.74 -15.07
C LEU A 330 3.24 1.90 -15.40
N THR A 331 2.15 2.14 -14.71
CA THR A 331 0.91 1.37 -14.86
C THR A 331 -0.18 2.17 -15.56
N LYS A 332 -1.17 1.45 -16.13
CA LYS A 332 -2.38 2.04 -16.71
C LYS A 332 -2.12 3.03 -17.86
N LEU A 333 -1.12 2.78 -18.69
CA LEU A 333 -0.86 3.59 -19.87
C LEU A 333 -2.03 3.49 -20.88
N ASP A 334 -2.62 2.31 -21.02
CA ASP A 334 -3.79 1.99 -21.84
C ASP A 334 -5.00 2.89 -21.55
N VAL A 335 -5.18 3.32 -20.31
CA VAL A 335 -6.29 4.17 -19.88
C VAL A 335 -6.33 5.52 -20.61
N LEU A 336 -5.18 6.03 -21.00
CA LEU A 336 -5.07 7.32 -21.69
C LEU A 336 -5.31 7.24 -23.23
N SER A 337 -5.56 6.04 -23.77
CA SER A 337 -5.70 5.79 -25.22
C SER A 337 -6.83 6.56 -25.89
N TYR A 338 -7.81 7.06 -25.14
CA TYR A 338 -8.93 7.84 -25.69
C TYR A 338 -8.61 9.32 -25.86
N MET A 339 -7.51 9.81 -25.26
CA MET A 339 -7.17 11.24 -25.25
C MET A 339 -6.40 11.66 -26.51
N GLU A 340 -6.82 12.77 -27.13
CA GLU A 340 -6.05 13.42 -28.20
C GLU A 340 -4.89 14.24 -27.64
N LYS A 341 -5.11 14.90 -26.51
CA LYS A 341 -4.10 15.66 -25.77
C LYS A 341 -4.12 15.19 -24.31
N ILE A 342 -2.96 14.84 -23.83
CA ILE A 342 -2.79 14.33 -22.45
C ILE A 342 -2.22 15.43 -21.57
N PRO A 343 -2.92 15.84 -20.49
CA PRO A 343 -2.40 16.82 -19.55
C PRO A 343 -1.29 16.21 -18.68
N VAL A 344 -0.28 17.05 -18.40
CA VAL A 344 0.88 16.72 -17.55
C VAL A 344 1.12 17.89 -16.59
N CYS A 345 1.08 17.68 -15.30
CA CYS A 345 1.45 18.70 -14.32
C CYS A 345 2.99 18.72 -14.18
N THR A 346 3.61 19.82 -14.64
CA THR A 346 5.07 19.96 -14.75
C THR A 346 5.69 20.76 -13.60
N ALA A 347 4.92 21.66 -13.00
CA ALA A 347 5.34 22.52 -11.89
C ALA A 347 4.13 22.93 -11.05
N TYR A 348 4.38 23.53 -9.91
CA TYR A 348 3.37 24.24 -9.13
C TYR A 348 3.68 25.76 -9.16
N GLU A 349 2.62 26.56 -9.04
CA GLU A 349 2.70 28.00 -8.78
C GLU A 349 2.17 28.25 -7.35
N ILE A 350 2.99 28.83 -6.51
CA ILE A 350 2.68 29.14 -5.11
C ILE A 350 3.01 30.60 -4.87
N ASP A 351 1.99 31.41 -4.52
CA ASP A 351 2.14 32.85 -4.26
C ASP A 351 2.79 33.63 -5.43
N GLY A 352 2.59 33.16 -6.68
CA GLY A 352 3.16 33.76 -7.89
C GLY A 352 4.56 33.24 -8.26
N GLU A 353 5.13 32.35 -7.47
CA GLU A 353 6.43 31.72 -7.77
C GLU A 353 6.25 30.32 -8.32
N ARG A 354 6.90 30.02 -9.45
CA ARG A 354 6.90 28.67 -10.05
C ARG A 354 7.97 27.80 -9.38
N THR A 355 7.57 26.58 -8.99
CA THR A 355 8.47 25.58 -8.44
C THR A 355 8.25 24.21 -9.06
N GLU A 356 9.33 23.45 -9.25
CA GLU A 356 9.32 22.03 -9.62
C GLU A 356 9.65 21.12 -8.43
N GLU A 357 10.00 21.72 -7.29
CA GLU A 357 10.23 21.01 -6.02
C GLU A 357 8.92 20.86 -5.27
N PHE A 358 8.71 19.67 -4.64
CA PHE A 358 7.53 19.41 -3.83
C PHE A 358 7.59 20.25 -2.55
N PRO A 359 6.60 21.12 -2.31
CA PRO A 359 6.66 22.06 -1.20
C PRO A 359 6.33 21.39 0.14
N PHE A 360 6.61 22.09 1.22
CA PHE A 360 6.15 21.67 2.54
C PHE A 360 4.61 21.59 2.57
N PRO A 361 4.00 20.57 3.23
CA PRO A 361 2.57 20.25 3.11
C PRO A 361 1.60 21.43 3.28
N VAL A 362 1.85 22.37 4.19
CA VAL A 362 0.98 23.53 4.40
C VAL A 362 0.88 24.46 3.18
N LEU A 363 1.84 24.43 2.29
CA LEU A 363 1.84 25.23 1.07
C LEU A 363 1.00 24.61 -0.05
N LEU A 364 0.67 23.33 0.03
CA LEU A 364 -0.08 22.62 -1.00
C LEU A 364 -1.50 23.17 -1.17
N ASP A 365 -2.12 23.70 -0.12
CA ASP A 365 -3.45 24.30 -0.20
C ASP A 365 -3.48 25.61 -1.00
N ARG A 366 -2.30 26.23 -1.23
CA ARG A 366 -2.12 27.46 -2.02
C ARG A 366 -1.48 27.21 -3.37
N ALA A 367 -1.11 25.96 -3.63
CA ALA A 367 -0.45 25.58 -4.88
C ALA A 367 -1.47 25.43 -6.02
N ASN A 368 -1.13 26.00 -7.17
CA ASN A 368 -1.85 25.80 -8.42
C ASN A 368 -1.01 24.95 -9.37
N PRO A 369 -1.59 23.99 -10.11
CA PRO A 369 -0.84 23.17 -11.05
C PRO A 369 -0.49 23.96 -12.31
N VAL A 370 0.76 23.85 -12.77
CA VAL A 370 1.16 24.28 -14.11
C VAL A 370 1.05 23.06 -15.03
N VAL A 371 0.04 23.07 -15.91
CA VAL A 371 -0.27 21.94 -16.78
C VAL A 371 0.15 22.21 -18.19
N GLU A 372 0.89 21.29 -18.77
CA GLU A 372 1.23 21.25 -20.19
C GLU A 372 0.48 20.09 -20.87
N TYR A 373 0.21 20.23 -22.17
CA TYR A 373 -0.47 19.19 -22.94
C TYR A 373 0.51 18.57 -23.95
N VAL A 374 0.51 17.24 -24.01
CA VAL A 374 1.27 16.47 -25.00
C VAL A 374 0.33 15.71 -25.91
N ASP A 375 0.82 15.28 -27.06
CA ASP A 375 0.03 14.50 -28.01
C ASP A 375 -0.30 13.12 -27.42
N GLY A 376 -1.57 12.74 -27.50
CA GLY A 376 -2.03 11.40 -27.24
C GLY A 376 -1.82 10.48 -28.44
N TRP A 377 -2.05 9.20 -28.24
CA TRP A 377 -1.91 8.18 -29.29
C TRP A 377 -3.24 7.75 -29.91
N HIS A 378 -4.34 8.03 -29.28
CA HIS A 378 -5.72 7.83 -29.74
C HIS A 378 -5.97 6.49 -30.44
N CYS A 379 -5.38 5.42 -29.92
CA CYS A 379 -5.57 4.05 -30.39
C CYS A 379 -5.37 3.06 -29.24
N ASP A 380 -5.94 1.86 -29.40
CA ASP A 380 -5.76 0.77 -28.44
C ASP A 380 -4.31 0.26 -28.44
N ILE A 381 -3.70 0.21 -27.28
CA ILE A 381 -2.33 -0.29 -27.04
C ILE A 381 -2.32 -1.56 -26.19
N SER A 382 -3.47 -2.11 -25.81
CA SER A 382 -3.58 -3.26 -24.92
C SER A 382 -2.90 -4.53 -25.46
N GLY A 383 -2.77 -4.63 -26.77
CA GLY A 383 -2.06 -5.71 -27.47
C GLY A 383 -0.54 -5.58 -27.51
N ALA A 384 0.05 -4.44 -27.13
CA ALA A 384 1.49 -4.24 -27.17
C ALA A 384 2.21 -5.13 -26.16
N ARG A 385 3.31 -5.78 -26.56
CA ARG A 385 4.12 -6.65 -25.68
C ARG A 385 5.61 -6.28 -25.68
N ILE A 386 6.05 -5.55 -26.68
CA ILE A 386 7.42 -5.01 -26.76
C ILE A 386 7.36 -3.49 -26.97
N TRP A 387 8.46 -2.80 -26.63
CA TRP A 387 8.53 -1.35 -26.71
C TRP A 387 8.21 -0.78 -28.11
N ALA A 388 8.62 -1.50 -29.16
CA ALA A 388 8.40 -1.09 -30.53
C ALA A 388 6.92 -1.14 -30.97
N ASP A 389 6.07 -1.91 -30.28
CA ASP A 389 4.64 -2.00 -30.59
C ASP A 389 3.88 -0.74 -30.16
N LEU A 390 4.45 0.06 -29.24
CA LEU A 390 3.82 1.29 -28.80
C LEU A 390 3.89 2.37 -29.89
N PRO A 391 2.80 3.15 -30.10
CA PRO A 391 2.83 4.35 -30.91
C PRO A 391 3.92 5.33 -30.44
N GLU A 392 4.45 6.13 -31.36
CA GLU A 392 5.49 7.10 -31.05
C GLU A 392 5.07 8.07 -29.93
N ALA A 393 3.84 8.58 -29.98
CA ALA A 393 3.31 9.47 -28.95
C ALA A 393 3.30 8.80 -27.54
N ALA A 394 2.94 7.51 -27.46
CA ALA A 394 2.96 6.76 -26.20
C ALA A 394 4.40 6.57 -25.67
N ARG A 395 5.34 6.25 -26.57
CA ARG A 395 6.77 6.18 -26.20
C ARG A 395 7.30 7.52 -25.70
N ASN A 396 7.00 8.61 -26.42
CA ASN A 396 7.39 9.96 -26.04
C ASN A 396 6.82 10.37 -24.68
N TYR A 397 5.58 9.99 -24.37
CA TYR A 397 4.95 10.21 -23.07
C TYR A 397 5.72 9.51 -21.94
N VAL A 398 6.01 8.23 -22.11
CA VAL A 398 6.79 7.44 -21.13
C VAL A 398 8.19 8.02 -20.93
N GLU A 399 8.90 8.34 -21.99
CA GLU A 399 10.24 8.93 -21.95
C GLU A 399 10.24 10.34 -21.36
N ARG A 400 9.17 11.11 -21.55
CA ARG A 400 9.00 12.42 -20.90
C ARG A 400 8.93 12.25 -19.38
N ILE A 401 8.11 11.31 -18.87
CA ILE A 401 8.02 11.03 -17.45
C ILE A 401 9.38 10.59 -16.92
N GLU A 402 10.02 9.61 -17.58
CA GLU A 402 11.33 9.07 -17.20
C GLU A 402 12.38 10.18 -17.02
N ARG A 403 12.49 11.08 -18.02
CA ARG A 403 13.41 12.23 -17.97
C ARG A 403 13.07 13.21 -16.88
N ALA A 404 11.78 13.52 -16.68
CA ALA A 404 11.34 14.51 -15.71
C ALA A 404 11.56 14.05 -14.26
N VAL A 405 11.41 12.74 -13.98
CA VAL A 405 11.56 12.20 -12.62
C VAL A 405 12.97 11.68 -12.34
N GLY A 406 13.82 11.57 -13.37
CA GLY A 406 15.22 11.14 -13.23
C GLY A 406 15.40 9.69 -12.79
N CYS A 407 14.43 8.80 -13.12
CA CYS A 407 14.47 7.39 -12.74
C CYS A 407 13.99 6.52 -13.92
N PRO A 408 14.74 5.44 -14.29
CA PRO A 408 14.43 4.65 -15.46
C PRO A 408 13.11 3.89 -15.32
N ILE A 409 12.25 3.97 -16.33
CA ILE A 409 11.02 3.20 -16.43
C ILE A 409 11.34 1.85 -17.05
N ARG A 410 11.34 0.78 -16.26
CA ARG A 410 11.68 -0.59 -16.68
C ARG A 410 10.47 -1.43 -17.08
N TYR A 411 9.30 -1.07 -16.56
CA TYR A 411 8.06 -1.80 -16.81
C TYR A 411 6.97 -0.82 -17.23
N VAL A 412 6.25 -1.14 -18.31
CA VAL A 412 5.11 -0.34 -18.80
C VAL A 412 3.90 -1.24 -18.96
N SER A 413 2.86 -1.00 -18.16
CA SER A 413 1.62 -1.77 -18.19
C SER A 413 0.65 -1.16 -19.20
N VAL A 414 0.11 -1.99 -20.07
CA VAL A 414 -0.80 -1.63 -21.18
C VAL A 414 -2.17 -2.31 -21.08
N GLY A 415 -2.49 -2.92 -19.96
CA GLY A 415 -3.77 -3.59 -19.69
C GLY A 415 -3.80 -4.18 -18.29
N PRO A 416 -4.94 -4.72 -17.82
CA PRO A 416 -5.07 -5.30 -16.48
C PRO A 416 -4.50 -6.72 -16.36
N GLU A 417 -4.33 -7.46 -17.46
CA GLU A 417 -3.87 -8.85 -17.46
C GLU A 417 -2.40 -8.94 -17.04
N ARG A 418 -2.02 -10.10 -16.50
CA ARG A 418 -0.65 -10.36 -15.98
C ARG A 418 0.41 -10.13 -17.07
N ASP A 419 0.15 -10.54 -18.31
CA ASP A 419 1.06 -10.47 -19.45
C ASP A 419 1.01 -9.13 -20.20
N ALA A 420 0.02 -8.25 -19.90
CA ALA A 420 -0.11 -6.94 -20.52
C ALA A 420 0.91 -5.95 -19.95
N ILE A 421 2.19 -6.30 -20.08
CA ILE A 421 3.31 -5.50 -19.58
C ILE A 421 4.51 -5.59 -20.54
N ILE A 422 5.13 -4.46 -20.77
CA ILE A 422 6.34 -4.31 -21.58
C ILE A 422 7.52 -4.16 -20.61
N ARG A 423 8.57 -4.98 -20.78
CA ARG A 423 9.88 -4.82 -20.11
C ARG A 423 10.83 -4.05 -21.02
N ARG A 424 11.46 -3.00 -20.47
CA ARG A 424 12.44 -2.14 -21.18
C ARG A 424 13.86 -2.40 -20.73
#